data_8c8a464cf94398c3081f00ba654d4fbb
#
_entry.id   8c8a464cf94398c3081f00ba654d4fbb
#
_cell.length_a   1.000
_cell.length_b   1.000
_cell.length_c   1.000
_cell.angle_alpha   90.00
_cell.angle_beta   90.00
_cell.angle_gamma   90.00
#
_symmetry.space_group_name_H-M   'P 1'
#
loop_
_entity.id
_entity.type
_entity.pdbx_description
1 polymer ?
#
loop_
_entity_poly.entity_id
_entity_poly.type
_entity_poly.pdbx_seq_one_letter_code
_entity_poly.pdbx_strand_id
1 'polypeptide(L)'
;MSPRNILVTGGSGQFGRYVLAELSSDYVVTNFDLIHSTQVSRSIEGDVLDLDAVTVACENQDVVIHLAGIDAAIEAPEALIFLTKVQGTWNVLQAAEKLRIRKVILCSSVAVTGFSLGSPIITPVHLPVREEHPLRPHSAYGLSKMLGENISRAFVRRDNLTVTVLRPALIAFPSLIEEINRKARECDQENSSYSTSGGSAASDLSILRAYVRPEDCARGFRRALETNATPFSCFQLTADDTFTGIPTLKIIEKQFGMLPDNINRMVYKKYPRASGFDNQRAKKLLHWRPEGEWSDLI
;
A
#
# COMPACT_ATOMS: atom_id res chain seq x y z
N MET A 1 -5.88 6.64 -26.54
CA MET A 1 -6.34 7.87 -25.87
C MET A 1 -5.92 7.78 -24.42
N SER A 2 -5.53 8.88 -23.81
CA SER A 2 -5.28 8.92 -22.35
C SER A 2 -6.60 8.72 -21.61
N PRO A 3 -6.62 7.98 -20.47
CA PRO A 3 -7.83 7.79 -19.69
C PRO A 3 -8.35 9.14 -19.20
N ARG A 4 -9.66 9.33 -19.19
CA ARG A 4 -10.28 10.56 -18.74
C ARG A 4 -11.16 10.34 -17.50
N ASN A 5 -11.91 9.25 -17.48
CA ASN A 5 -12.87 8.93 -16.43
C ASN A 5 -12.27 7.85 -15.49
N ILE A 6 -12.10 8.18 -14.24
CA ILE A 6 -11.42 7.33 -13.25
C ILE A 6 -12.38 7.01 -12.11
N LEU A 7 -12.65 5.74 -11.88
CA LEU A 7 -13.33 5.28 -10.67
C LEU A 7 -12.30 5.06 -9.56
N VAL A 8 -12.53 5.64 -8.41
CA VAL A 8 -11.78 5.36 -7.18
C VAL A 8 -12.72 4.70 -6.18
N THR A 9 -12.51 3.43 -5.87
CA THR A 9 -13.22 2.77 -4.78
C THR A 9 -12.48 2.98 -3.47
N GLY A 10 -13.20 3.28 -2.38
CA GLY A 10 -12.57 3.60 -1.11
C GLY A 10 -11.99 5.03 -1.04
N GLY A 11 -12.49 5.93 -1.90
CA GLY A 11 -11.97 7.30 -1.99
C GLY A 11 -12.31 8.18 -0.79
N SER A 12 -13.35 7.87 -0.01
CA SER A 12 -13.69 8.60 1.22
C SER A 12 -12.81 8.19 2.42
N GLY A 13 -12.06 7.09 2.31
CA GLY A 13 -11.10 6.64 3.32
C GLY A 13 -9.93 7.60 3.51
N GLN A 14 -9.16 7.41 4.60
CA GLN A 14 -8.06 8.29 4.96
C GLN A 14 -7.05 8.48 3.82
N PHE A 15 -6.61 7.40 3.18
CA PHE A 15 -5.70 7.47 2.03
C PHE A 15 -6.45 7.87 0.74
N GLY A 16 -7.68 7.40 0.57
CA GLY A 16 -8.48 7.70 -0.61
C GLY A 16 -8.60 9.19 -0.90
N ARG A 17 -8.74 10.02 0.15
CA ARG A 17 -8.82 11.49 0.03
C ARG A 17 -7.59 12.10 -0.63
N TYR A 18 -6.39 11.58 -0.37
CA TYR A 18 -5.17 12.02 -1.04
C TYR A 18 -5.16 11.63 -2.51
N VAL A 19 -5.66 10.44 -2.85
CA VAL A 19 -5.77 9.99 -4.24
C VAL A 19 -6.82 10.82 -5.00
N LEU A 20 -7.99 11.11 -4.38
CA LEU A 20 -8.98 11.99 -4.99
C LEU A 20 -8.40 13.38 -5.24
N ALA A 21 -7.71 13.97 -4.26
CA ALA A 21 -7.09 15.30 -4.40
C ALA A 21 -6.03 15.32 -5.50
N GLU A 22 -5.18 14.30 -5.58
CA GLU A 22 -4.11 14.19 -6.58
C GLU A 22 -4.64 14.10 -8.02
N LEU A 23 -5.81 13.49 -8.21
CA LEU A 23 -6.34 13.23 -9.55
C LEU A 23 -7.34 14.27 -10.05
N SER A 24 -8.05 14.95 -9.15
CA SER A 24 -9.22 15.77 -9.50
C SER A 24 -8.91 17.00 -10.35
N SER A 25 -7.64 17.45 -10.41
CA SER A 25 -7.23 18.58 -11.26
C SER A 25 -7.20 18.22 -12.75
N ASP A 26 -6.94 16.97 -13.10
CA ASP A 26 -6.62 16.57 -14.48
C ASP A 26 -7.57 15.50 -15.03
N TYR A 27 -8.34 14.83 -14.15
CA TYR A 27 -9.22 13.72 -14.51
C TYR A 27 -10.65 13.94 -14.02
N VAL A 28 -11.60 13.31 -14.68
CA VAL A 28 -12.97 13.19 -14.20
C VAL A 28 -13.01 12.01 -13.22
N VAL A 29 -13.00 12.32 -11.94
CA VAL A 29 -12.93 11.30 -10.87
C VAL A 29 -14.32 11.03 -10.32
N THR A 30 -14.69 9.75 -10.28
CA THR A 30 -15.87 9.24 -9.57
C THR A 30 -15.40 8.53 -8.31
N ASN A 31 -15.92 8.90 -7.16
CA ASN A 31 -15.74 8.16 -5.91
C ASN A 31 -16.82 7.09 -5.77
N PHE A 32 -16.44 5.89 -5.30
CA PHE A 32 -17.35 4.83 -4.88
C PHE A 32 -16.93 4.35 -3.48
N ASP A 33 -17.78 4.58 -2.50
CA ASP A 33 -17.47 4.29 -1.10
C ASP A 33 -18.78 4.10 -0.29
N LEU A 34 -18.69 3.54 0.90
CA LEU A 34 -19.80 3.49 1.84
C LEU A 34 -20.23 4.89 2.32
N ILE A 35 -19.35 5.88 2.18
CA ILE A 35 -19.53 7.26 2.65
C ILE A 35 -19.36 8.22 1.48
N HIS A 36 -20.30 9.16 1.35
CA HIS A 36 -20.22 10.21 0.33
C HIS A 36 -18.95 11.05 0.49
N SER A 37 -18.34 11.44 -0.64
CA SER A 37 -17.22 12.37 -0.68
C SER A 37 -17.64 13.69 -1.34
N THR A 38 -17.30 14.80 -0.71
CA THR A 38 -17.49 16.14 -1.27
C THR A 38 -16.27 16.66 -2.05
N GLN A 39 -15.20 15.89 -2.10
CA GLN A 39 -13.96 16.28 -2.79
C GLN A 39 -14.05 16.15 -4.32
N VAL A 40 -15.03 15.40 -4.82
CA VAL A 40 -15.25 15.18 -6.26
C VAL A 40 -16.70 15.47 -6.61
N SER A 41 -16.95 15.83 -7.86
CA SER A 41 -18.30 16.18 -8.36
C SER A 41 -19.22 14.97 -8.47
N ARG A 42 -18.67 13.75 -8.54
CA ARG A 42 -19.43 12.51 -8.63
C ARG A 42 -19.00 11.54 -7.53
N SER A 43 -19.88 11.32 -6.58
CA SER A 43 -19.70 10.34 -5.51
C SER A 43 -20.91 9.42 -5.47
N ILE A 44 -20.66 8.12 -5.51
CA ILE A 44 -21.65 7.03 -5.48
C ILE A 44 -21.47 6.31 -4.15
N GLU A 45 -22.56 6.22 -3.37
CA GLU A 45 -22.56 5.42 -2.14
C GLU A 45 -22.88 3.97 -2.47
N GLY A 46 -22.05 3.05 -1.98
CA GLY A 46 -22.24 1.62 -2.19
C GLY A 46 -21.14 0.78 -1.56
N ASP A 47 -21.42 -0.51 -1.43
CA ASP A 47 -20.51 -1.49 -0.87
C ASP A 47 -19.80 -2.27 -1.99
N VAL A 48 -18.48 -2.43 -1.88
CA VAL A 48 -17.70 -3.27 -2.82
C VAL A 48 -18.09 -4.74 -2.78
N LEU A 49 -18.80 -5.17 -1.75
CA LEU A 49 -19.37 -6.51 -1.65
C LEU A 49 -20.63 -6.69 -2.54
N ASP A 50 -21.28 -5.61 -2.95
CA ASP A 50 -22.40 -5.61 -3.88
C ASP A 50 -21.88 -5.51 -5.33
N LEU A 51 -21.89 -6.62 -6.05
CA LEU A 51 -21.40 -6.68 -7.44
C LEU A 51 -22.22 -5.79 -8.39
N ASP A 52 -23.52 -5.67 -8.18
CA ASP A 52 -24.38 -4.84 -9.04
C ASP A 52 -24.08 -3.36 -8.82
N ALA A 53 -23.94 -2.93 -7.56
CA ALA A 53 -23.51 -1.56 -7.24
C ALA A 53 -22.11 -1.23 -7.81
N VAL A 54 -21.15 -2.14 -7.69
CA VAL A 54 -19.80 -2.00 -8.29
C VAL A 54 -19.90 -1.93 -9.81
N THR A 55 -20.74 -2.76 -10.44
CA THR A 55 -20.91 -2.75 -11.90
C THR A 55 -21.46 -1.41 -12.39
N VAL A 56 -22.49 -0.88 -11.72
CA VAL A 56 -23.05 0.44 -12.03
C VAL A 56 -22.01 1.56 -11.86
N ALA A 57 -21.23 1.51 -10.79
CA ALA A 57 -20.16 2.48 -10.55
C ALA A 57 -19.06 2.46 -11.62
N CYS A 58 -18.80 1.28 -12.20
CA CYS A 58 -17.83 1.07 -13.27
C CYS A 58 -18.31 1.53 -14.66
N GLU A 59 -19.59 1.84 -14.85
CA GLU A 59 -20.10 2.28 -16.14
C GLU A 59 -19.44 3.59 -16.61
N ASN A 60 -19.03 3.62 -17.87
CA ASN A 60 -18.37 4.77 -18.52
C ASN A 60 -17.04 5.20 -17.85
N GLN A 61 -16.37 4.27 -17.15
CA GLN A 61 -15.03 4.49 -16.61
C GLN A 61 -13.96 3.90 -17.52
N ASP A 62 -12.83 4.60 -17.62
CA ASP A 62 -11.68 4.15 -18.42
C ASP A 62 -10.73 3.29 -17.55
N VAL A 63 -10.62 3.63 -16.26
CA VAL A 63 -9.72 2.98 -15.28
C VAL A 63 -10.40 2.88 -13.92
N VAL A 64 -10.10 1.80 -13.18
CA VAL A 64 -10.48 1.67 -11.77
C VAL A 64 -9.23 1.70 -10.91
N ILE A 65 -9.23 2.56 -9.87
CA ILE A 65 -8.29 2.55 -8.77
C ILE A 65 -9.00 1.93 -7.57
N HIS A 66 -8.58 0.73 -7.18
CA HIS A 66 -9.22 -0.03 -6.12
C HIS A 66 -8.45 0.13 -4.79
N LEU A 67 -8.99 0.98 -3.91
CA LEU A 67 -8.45 1.22 -2.56
C LEU A 67 -9.34 0.61 -1.48
N ALA A 68 -10.63 0.38 -1.78
CA ALA A 68 -11.63 -0.05 -0.82
C ALA A 68 -11.20 -1.29 -0.02
N GLY A 69 -11.44 -1.22 1.27
CA GLY A 69 -11.14 -2.30 2.21
C GLY A 69 -10.78 -1.76 3.59
N ILE A 70 -11.03 -2.54 4.62
CA ILE A 70 -10.77 -2.17 6.01
C ILE A 70 -9.26 -2.13 6.25
N ASP A 71 -8.74 -1.00 6.72
CA ASP A 71 -7.30 -0.84 7.02
C ASP A 71 -6.87 -1.70 8.21
N ALA A 72 -5.58 -2.07 8.25
CA ALA A 72 -5.00 -2.84 9.35
C ALA A 72 -5.07 -2.12 10.72
N ALA A 73 -5.13 -0.79 10.69
CA ALA A 73 -5.25 0.03 11.90
C ALA A 73 -6.68 0.11 12.46
N ILE A 74 -7.67 -0.35 11.70
CA ILE A 74 -9.08 -0.35 12.12
C ILE A 74 -9.39 -1.66 12.83
N GLU A 75 -9.88 -1.57 14.07
CA GLU A 75 -10.36 -2.75 14.80
C GLU A 75 -11.63 -3.27 14.13
N ALA A 76 -11.52 -4.46 13.56
CA ALA A 76 -12.63 -5.15 12.91
C ALA A 76 -12.42 -6.67 12.96
N PRO A 77 -13.50 -7.49 12.90
CA PRO A 77 -13.36 -8.93 12.80
C PRO A 77 -12.52 -9.34 11.58
N GLU A 78 -11.57 -10.25 11.77
CA GLU A 78 -10.69 -10.72 10.70
C GLU A 78 -11.45 -11.24 9.48
N ALA A 79 -12.58 -11.93 9.72
CA ALA A 79 -13.46 -12.44 8.66
C ALA A 79 -14.00 -11.29 7.80
N LEU A 80 -14.35 -10.14 8.40
CA LEU A 80 -14.85 -8.98 7.68
C LEU A 80 -13.73 -8.31 6.88
N ILE A 81 -12.53 -8.15 7.48
CA ILE A 81 -11.34 -7.63 6.79
C ILE A 81 -11.04 -8.49 5.56
N PHE A 82 -11.04 -9.81 5.74
CA PHE A 82 -10.79 -10.77 4.68
C PHE A 82 -11.85 -10.70 3.58
N LEU A 83 -13.11 -10.79 3.94
CA LEU A 83 -14.24 -10.78 3.01
C LEU A 83 -14.24 -9.50 2.16
N THR A 84 -14.19 -8.33 2.79
CA THR A 84 -14.23 -7.05 2.09
C THR A 84 -13.10 -6.91 1.07
N LYS A 85 -11.89 -7.31 1.43
CA LYS A 85 -10.73 -7.19 0.53
C LYS A 85 -10.72 -8.23 -0.57
N VAL A 86 -11.05 -9.49 -0.28
CA VAL A 86 -10.98 -10.59 -1.26
C VAL A 86 -12.18 -10.53 -2.20
N GLN A 87 -13.40 -10.52 -1.65
CA GLN A 87 -14.62 -10.46 -2.46
C GLN A 87 -14.75 -9.11 -3.17
N GLY A 88 -14.43 -7.99 -2.48
CA GLY A 88 -14.45 -6.67 -3.11
C GLY A 88 -13.48 -6.56 -4.29
N THR A 89 -12.26 -7.10 -4.16
CA THR A 89 -11.31 -7.15 -5.28
C THR A 89 -11.83 -8.01 -6.42
N TRP A 90 -12.44 -9.16 -6.12
CA TRP A 90 -13.07 -10.00 -7.13
C TRP A 90 -14.19 -9.25 -7.88
N ASN A 91 -15.10 -8.60 -7.16
CA ASN A 91 -16.23 -7.86 -7.73
C ASN A 91 -15.76 -6.72 -8.65
N VAL A 92 -14.75 -5.96 -8.21
CA VAL A 92 -14.17 -4.87 -9.02
C VAL A 92 -13.55 -5.41 -10.32
N LEU A 93 -12.78 -6.49 -10.24
CA LEU A 93 -12.16 -7.08 -11.42
C LEU A 93 -13.19 -7.72 -12.36
N GLN A 94 -14.23 -8.35 -11.80
CA GLN A 94 -15.33 -8.91 -12.58
C GLN A 94 -16.14 -7.82 -13.29
N ALA A 95 -16.44 -6.71 -12.63
CA ALA A 95 -17.11 -5.57 -13.24
C ALA A 95 -16.24 -4.94 -14.34
N ALA A 96 -14.94 -4.78 -14.10
CA ALA A 96 -13.99 -4.27 -15.08
C ALA A 96 -13.93 -5.18 -16.34
N GLU A 97 -13.85 -6.49 -16.15
CA GLU A 97 -13.88 -7.48 -17.24
C GLU A 97 -15.19 -7.39 -18.06
N LYS A 98 -16.35 -7.40 -17.35
CA LYS A 98 -17.68 -7.31 -17.98
C LYS A 98 -17.87 -6.04 -18.81
N LEU A 99 -17.37 -4.91 -18.33
CA LEU A 99 -17.48 -3.60 -18.97
C LEU A 99 -16.29 -3.26 -19.90
N ARG A 100 -15.36 -4.19 -20.09
CA ARG A 100 -14.16 -4.03 -20.92
C ARG A 100 -13.28 -2.85 -20.51
N ILE A 101 -13.25 -2.54 -19.22
CA ILE A 101 -12.27 -1.62 -18.63
C ILE A 101 -10.90 -2.28 -18.72
N ARG A 102 -9.94 -1.63 -19.37
CA ARG A 102 -8.67 -2.27 -19.71
C ARG A 102 -7.61 -2.13 -18.61
N LYS A 103 -7.83 -1.27 -17.62
CA LYS A 103 -6.83 -0.99 -16.59
C LYS A 103 -7.43 -0.92 -15.20
N VAL A 104 -6.85 -1.69 -14.28
CA VAL A 104 -7.13 -1.61 -12.85
C VAL A 104 -5.83 -1.36 -12.09
N ILE A 105 -5.85 -0.44 -11.14
CA ILE A 105 -4.75 -0.19 -10.22
C ILE A 105 -5.19 -0.67 -8.84
N LEU A 106 -4.50 -1.69 -8.31
CA LEU A 106 -4.83 -2.32 -7.04
C LEU A 106 -3.91 -1.81 -5.93
N CYS A 107 -4.50 -1.34 -4.84
CA CYS A 107 -3.77 -1.04 -3.61
C CYS A 107 -3.53 -2.33 -2.81
N SER A 108 -2.32 -2.87 -2.92
CA SER A 108 -1.81 -3.94 -2.06
C SER A 108 -1.09 -3.34 -0.83
N SER A 109 -0.08 -4.00 -0.29
CA SER A 109 0.75 -3.53 0.82
C SER A 109 2.06 -4.30 0.89
N VAL A 110 3.10 -3.74 1.47
CA VAL A 110 4.31 -4.50 1.84
C VAL A 110 4.03 -5.57 2.92
N ALA A 111 2.89 -5.50 3.59
CA ALA A 111 2.44 -6.51 4.56
C ALA A 111 2.28 -7.92 3.96
N VAL A 112 2.18 -8.04 2.64
CA VAL A 112 2.18 -9.34 1.93
C VAL A 112 3.48 -10.14 2.15
N THR A 113 4.57 -9.49 2.56
CA THR A 113 5.86 -10.16 2.86
C THR A 113 5.83 -10.95 4.16
N GLY A 114 4.95 -10.60 5.10
CA GLY A 114 4.83 -11.27 6.40
C GLY A 114 5.83 -10.82 7.46
N PHE A 115 6.52 -9.69 7.28
CA PHE A 115 7.53 -9.19 8.24
C PHE A 115 6.94 -8.45 9.44
N SER A 116 5.65 -8.51 9.68
CA SER A 116 5.01 -7.92 10.85
C SER A 116 5.52 -8.56 12.13
N LEU A 117 5.48 -7.78 13.24
CA LEU A 117 5.78 -8.32 14.59
C LEU A 117 4.69 -9.33 14.94
N GLY A 118 5.13 -10.48 15.38
CA GLY A 118 4.24 -11.56 15.77
C GLY A 118 4.90 -12.92 15.51
N SER A 119 4.21 -13.97 15.85
CA SER A 119 4.65 -15.35 15.56
C SER A 119 3.93 -15.84 14.30
N PRO A 120 4.62 -16.48 13.34
CA PRO A 120 6.06 -16.75 13.35
C PRO A 120 6.91 -15.56 12.93
N ILE A 121 8.14 -15.46 13.45
CA ILE A 121 9.12 -14.48 12.97
C ILE A 121 9.61 -14.92 11.60
N ILE A 122 9.34 -14.09 10.58
CA ILE A 122 9.74 -14.34 9.19
C ILE A 122 10.84 -13.35 8.84
N THR A 123 12.05 -13.86 8.58
CA THR A 123 13.20 -13.04 8.20
C THR A 123 13.20 -12.73 6.70
N PRO A 124 13.67 -11.55 6.28
CA PRO A 124 13.93 -11.27 4.87
C PRO A 124 14.93 -12.28 4.27
N VAL A 125 14.70 -12.68 3.01
CA VAL A 125 15.64 -13.54 2.26
C VAL A 125 16.78 -12.71 1.69
N HIS A 126 16.51 -11.45 1.36
CA HIS A 126 17.50 -10.50 0.87
C HIS A 126 17.15 -9.07 1.27
N LEU A 127 18.13 -8.17 1.29
CA LEU A 127 17.98 -6.74 1.57
C LEU A 127 18.71 -5.87 0.54
N PRO A 128 18.09 -4.77 0.07
CA PRO A 128 16.68 -4.40 0.28
C PRO A 128 15.72 -5.44 -0.31
N VAL A 129 14.53 -5.55 0.29
CA VAL A 129 13.47 -6.46 -0.16
C VAL A 129 12.89 -5.97 -1.49
N ARG A 130 12.83 -6.82 -2.50
CA ARG A 130 12.27 -6.53 -3.83
C ARG A 130 10.88 -7.11 -4.00
N GLU A 131 10.19 -6.74 -5.08
CA GLU A 131 8.84 -7.22 -5.39
C GLU A 131 8.75 -8.74 -5.57
N GLU A 132 9.83 -9.38 -5.98
CA GLU A 132 9.94 -10.83 -6.19
C GLU A 132 10.17 -11.63 -4.89
N HIS A 133 10.33 -10.94 -3.74
CA HIS A 133 10.48 -11.60 -2.44
C HIS A 133 9.31 -12.54 -2.16
N PRO A 134 9.55 -13.75 -1.59
CA PRO A 134 8.49 -14.67 -1.22
C PRO A 134 7.43 -14.00 -0.33
N LEU A 135 6.16 -14.19 -0.67
CA LEU A 135 5.02 -13.66 0.10
C LEU A 135 4.61 -14.69 1.15
N ARG A 136 4.65 -14.32 2.43
CA ARG A 136 4.39 -15.20 3.57
C ARG A 136 3.53 -14.52 4.65
N PRO A 137 2.41 -13.86 4.28
CA PRO A 137 1.57 -13.18 5.25
C PRO A 137 0.90 -14.18 6.17
N HIS A 138 0.77 -13.82 7.45
CA HIS A 138 0.08 -14.61 8.47
C HIS A 138 -1.12 -13.88 9.06
N SER A 139 -1.26 -12.56 8.87
CA SER A 139 -2.44 -11.80 9.28
C SER A 139 -3.54 -11.86 8.21
N ALA A 140 -4.81 -11.74 8.63
CA ALA A 140 -5.95 -11.64 7.71
C ALA A 140 -5.78 -10.50 6.70
N TYR A 141 -5.22 -9.36 7.13
CA TYR A 141 -4.91 -8.22 6.28
C TYR A 141 -3.88 -8.58 5.21
N GLY A 142 -2.70 -9.04 5.60
CA GLY A 142 -1.63 -9.38 4.65
C GLY A 142 -2.03 -10.50 3.69
N LEU A 143 -2.72 -11.53 4.22
CA LEU A 143 -3.24 -12.64 3.41
C LEU A 143 -4.27 -12.16 2.38
N SER A 144 -5.22 -11.31 2.78
CA SER A 144 -6.22 -10.78 1.84
C SER A 144 -5.58 -9.92 0.73
N LYS A 145 -4.55 -9.13 1.04
CA LYS A 145 -3.79 -8.37 0.03
C LYS A 145 -3.05 -9.30 -0.94
N MET A 146 -2.39 -10.33 -0.45
CA MET A 146 -1.74 -11.34 -1.31
C MET A 146 -2.74 -12.07 -2.21
N LEU A 147 -3.91 -12.44 -1.69
CA LEU A 147 -4.97 -13.05 -2.49
C LEU A 147 -5.51 -12.09 -3.56
N GLY A 148 -5.67 -10.81 -3.24
CA GLY A 148 -6.04 -9.78 -4.23
C GLY A 148 -5.05 -9.70 -5.40
N GLU A 149 -3.74 -9.80 -5.13
CA GLU A 149 -2.73 -9.87 -6.18
C GLU A 149 -2.86 -11.15 -7.03
N ASN A 150 -3.12 -12.30 -6.40
CA ASN A 150 -3.30 -13.57 -7.12
C ASN A 150 -4.59 -13.59 -7.96
N ILE A 151 -5.69 -13.04 -7.45
CA ILE A 151 -6.93 -12.83 -8.20
C ILE A 151 -6.65 -11.95 -9.42
N SER A 152 -5.95 -10.83 -9.24
CA SER A 152 -5.56 -9.93 -10.32
C SER A 152 -4.77 -10.65 -11.42
N ARG A 153 -3.80 -11.51 -11.06
CA ARG A 153 -3.06 -12.32 -12.02
C ARG A 153 -3.98 -13.28 -12.79
N ALA A 154 -4.98 -13.86 -12.13
CA ALA A 154 -5.95 -14.74 -12.78
C ALA A 154 -6.80 -13.99 -13.82
N PHE A 155 -7.29 -12.80 -13.49
CA PHE A 155 -8.07 -11.96 -14.42
C PHE A 155 -7.23 -11.49 -15.61
N VAL A 156 -5.98 -11.08 -15.39
CA VAL A 156 -5.06 -10.71 -16.49
C VAL A 156 -4.85 -11.87 -17.49
N ARG A 157 -4.88 -13.13 -17.03
CA ARG A 157 -4.76 -14.30 -17.93
C ARG A 157 -6.02 -14.61 -18.72
N ARG A 158 -7.18 -14.09 -18.31
CA ARG A 158 -8.47 -14.37 -18.98
C ARG A 158 -8.67 -13.51 -20.22
N ASP A 159 -8.30 -12.23 -20.15
CA ASP A 159 -8.57 -11.26 -21.20
C ASP A 159 -7.57 -10.09 -21.17
N ASN A 160 -7.80 -9.10 -22.01
CA ASN A 160 -6.99 -7.89 -22.19
C ASN A 160 -6.99 -6.90 -21.00
N LEU A 161 -7.16 -7.38 -19.78
CA LEU A 161 -7.08 -6.56 -18.57
C LEU A 161 -5.62 -6.35 -18.16
N THR A 162 -5.25 -5.10 -17.95
CA THR A 162 -3.97 -4.73 -17.34
C THR A 162 -4.17 -4.41 -15.86
N VAL A 163 -3.40 -5.06 -14.97
CA VAL A 163 -3.44 -4.74 -13.54
C VAL A 163 -2.06 -4.27 -13.07
N THR A 164 -2.06 -3.07 -12.48
CA THR A 164 -0.90 -2.54 -11.78
C THR A 164 -1.14 -2.63 -10.28
N VAL A 165 -0.32 -3.42 -9.61
CA VAL A 165 -0.35 -3.56 -8.15
C VAL A 165 0.64 -2.59 -7.53
N LEU A 166 0.18 -1.81 -6.56
CA LEU A 166 1.03 -0.96 -5.75
C LEU A 166 1.07 -1.49 -4.32
N ARG A 167 2.27 -1.69 -3.78
CA ARG A 167 2.52 -2.12 -2.40
C ARG A 167 3.07 -0.94 -1.59
N PRO A 168 2.23 -0.07 -1.03
CA PRO A 168 2.70 0.96 -0.11
C PRO A 168 3.32 0.33 1.14
N ALA A 169 4.38 0.98 1.65
CA ALA A 169 4.80 0.84 3.02
C ALA A 169 3.80 1.54 3.96
N LEU A 170 4.14 1.69 5.24
CA LEU A 170 3.31 2.45 6.18
C LEU A 170 3.06 3.85 5.64
N ILE A 171 1.80 4.20 5.38
CA ILE A 171 1.45 5.55 4.95
C ILE A 171 1.51 6.47 6.18
N ALA A 172 2.51 7.35 6.19
CA ALA A 172 2.81 8.22 7.33
C ALA A 172 1.88 9.44 7.33
N PHE A 173 0.63 9.23 7.75
CA PHE A 173 -0.31 10.33 7.95
C PHE A 173 0.14 11.28 9.07
N PRO A 174 -0.21 12.58 9.04
CA PRO A 174 0.20 13.54 10.07
C PRO A 174 -0.08 13.08 11.51
N SER A 175 -1.27 12.54 11.77
CA SER A 175 -1.63 12.00 13.09
C SER A 175 -0.74 10.85 13.55
N LEU A 176 -0.32 10.00 12.63
CA LEU A 176 0.59 8.88 12.93
C LEU A 176 2.01 9.38 13.21
N ILE A 177 2.48 10.38 12.47
CA ILE A 177 3.78 11.03 12.70
C ILE A 177 3.82 11.64 14.11
N GLU A 178 2.76 12.35 14.51
CA GLU A 178 2.64 12.90 15.86
C GLU A 178 2.70 11.81 16.94
N GLU A 179 2.00 10.67 16.73
CA GLU A 179 2.02 9.54 17.65
C GLU A 179 3.42 8.89 17.74
N ILE A 180 4.10 8.67 16.62
CA ILE A 180 5.46 8.14 16.58
C ILE A 180 6.41 9.05 17.36
N ASN A 181 6.34 10.35 17.10
CA ASN A 181 7.21 11.33 17.75
C ASN A 181 6.93 11.44 19.26
N ARG A 182 5.66 11.36 19.67
CA ARG A 182 5.30 11.33 21.10
C ARG A 182 5.88 10.11 21.79
N LYS A 183 5.70 8.92 21.22
CA LYS A 183 6.25 7.67 21.77
C LYS A 183 7.77 7.66 21.84
N ALA A 184 8.44 8.25 20.83
CA ALA A 184 9.90 8.37 20.83
C ALA A 184 10.39 9.24 22.00
N ARG A 185 9.73 10.38 22.28
CA ARG A 185 10.07 11.26 23.42
C ARG A 185 9.83 10.59 24.77
N GLU A 186 8.75 9.81 24.91
CA GLU A 186 8.45 9.05 26.13
C GLU A 186 9.51 7.97 26.39
N CYS A 187 10.00 7.28 25.35
CA CYS A 187 11.06 6.28 25.46
C CYS A 187 12.43 6.87 25.85
N ASP A 188 12.77 8.03 25.36
CA ASP A 188 14.03 8.71 25.71
C ASP A 188 14.06 9.15 27.19
N GLN A 189 12.89 9.40 27.81
CA GLN A 189 12.77 9.76 29.23
C GLN A 189 12.86 8.57 30.18
N GLU A 190 12.53 7.35 29.74
CA GLU A 190 12.42 6.18 30.64
C GLU A 190 13.57 5.15 30.51
N ASN A 191 14.59 5.37 29.69
CA ASN A 191 15.65 4.38 29.43
C ASN A 191 15.12 2.97 29.09
N SER A 192 13.91 2.91 28.55
CA SER A 192 13.10 1.72 28.37
C SER A 192 13.31 1.12 26.97
N SER A 193 13.68 -0.14 26.95
CA SER A 193 13.65 -0.96 25.74
C SER A 193 12.26 -0.88 25.11
N TYR A 194 12.16 -0.53 23.83
CA TYR A 194 10.93 -0.57 23.04
C TYR A 194 10.24 -1.93 23.20
N SER A 195 9.39 -2.04 24.21
CA SER A 195 8.59 -3.24 24.47
C SER A 195 7.38 -3.21 23.53
N THR A 196 7.29 -4.21 22.67
CA THR A 196 6.25 -4.40 21.65
C THR A 196 5.02 -5.12 22.19
N SER A 197 4.73 -4.98 23.48
CA SER A 197 3.56 -5.58 24.12
C SER A 197 2.39 -4.61 24.16
N GLY A 198 1.50 -4.69 23.20
CA GLY A 198 0.23 -3.96 23.19
C GLY A 198 -0.41 -3.95 21.81
N GLY A 199 -1.46 -4.73 21.64
CA GLY A 199 -2.25 -4.79 20.39
C GLY A 199 -2.89 -3.44 20.06
N SER A 200 -2.28 -2.69 19.18
CA SER A 200 -2.85 -1.54 18.49
C SER A 200 -2.04 -1.31 17.21
N ALA A 201 -2.50 -0.45 16.31
CA ALA A 201 -1.87 -0.08 15.05
C ALA A 201 -0.33 0.16 15.11
N ALA A 202 0.22 0.40 16.29
CA ALA A 202 1.65 0.50 16.55
C ALA A 202 2.43 -0.81 16.33
N SER A 203 1.79 -1.99 16.34
CA SER A 203 2.46 -3.27 16.08
C SER A 203 2.87 -3.44 14.61
N ASP A 204 2.12 -2.85 13.68
CA ASP A 204 2.46 -2.85 12.25
C ASP A 204 3.54 -1.81 11.87
N LEU A 205 3.90 -0.89 12.78
CA LEU A 205 5.06 -0.01 12.64
C LEU A 205 6.39 -0.75 12.45
N SER A 206 6.34 -2.07 12.58
CA SER A 206 7.52 -2.95 12.54
C SER A 206 7.92 -3.43 11.15
N ILE A 207 7.17 -3.16 10.08
CA ILE A 207 7.55 -3.65 8.74
C ILE A 207 8.81 -2.94 8.25
N LEU A 208 9.96 -3.36 8.80
CA LEU A 208 11.30 -2.84 8.53
C LEU A 208 11.44 -1.32 8.73
N ARG A 209 10.57 -0.70 9.54
CA ARG A 209 10.52 0.76 9.72
C ARG A 209 10.39 1.55 8.42
N ALA A 210 9.87 0.92 7.37
CA ALA A 210 9.63 1.55 6.09
C ALA A 210 8.33 2.35 6.10
N TYR A 211 8.33 3.49 5.42
CA TYR A 211 7.17 4.38 5.31
C TYR A 211 7.07 4.97 3.90
N VAL A 212 5.97 5.64 3.64
CA VAL A 212 5.76 6.52 2.49
C VAL A 212 4.86 7.68 2.91
N ARG A 213 5.12 8.89 2.43
CA ARG A 213 4.24 10.04 2.66
C ARG A 213 2.93 9.83 1.90
N PRO A 214 1.77 10.24 2.43
CA PRO A 214 0.49 10.04 1.75
C PRO A 214 0.44 10.73 0.39
N GLU A 215 1.04 11.91 0.22
CA GLU A 215 1.14 12.62 -1.05
C GLU A 215 2.00 11.84 -2.06
N ASP A 216 3.16 11.34 -1.61
CA ASP A 216 4.04 10.52 -2.43
C ASP A 216 3.35 9.24 -2.89
N CYS A 217 2.63 8.61 -1.97
CA CYS A 217 1.85 7.41 -2.28
C CYS A 217 0.78 7.72 -3.34
N ALA A 218 0.01 8.81 -3.17
CA ALA A 218 -1.02 9.24 -4.14
C ALA A 218 -0.41 9.54 -5.52
N ARG A 219 0.74 10.24 -5.57
CA ARG A 219 1.50 10.41 -6.83
C ARG A 219 1.91 9.07 -7.46
N GLY A 220 2.21 8.05 -6.64
CA GLY A 220 2.48 6.70 -7.14
C GLY A 220 1.28 6.10 -7.89
N PHE A 221 0.06 6.32 -7.39
CA PHE A 221 -1.17 5.91 -8.07
C PHE A 221 -1.40 6.70 -9.37
N ARG A 222 -1.16 8.01 -9.37
CA ARG A 222 -1.18 8.82 -10.59
C ARG A 222 -0.16 8.31 -11.62
N ARG A 223 1.08 8.06 -11.22
CA ARG A 223 2.11 7.53 -12.12
C ARG A 223 1.74 6.16 -12.67
N ALA A 224 1.14 5.29 -11.86
CA ALA A 224 0.61 4.02 -12.34
C ALA A 224 -0.53 4.21 -13.35
N LEU A 225 -1.38 5.23 -13.16
CA LEU A 225 -2.44 5.59 -14.11
C LEU A 225 -1.86 6.01 -15.48
N GLU A 226 -0.85 6.85 -15.47
CA GLU A 226 -0.22 7.46 -16.66
C GLU A 226 0.71 6.50 -17.41
N THR A 227 1.21 5.46 -16.75
CA THR A 227 2.18 4.53 -17.34
C THR A 227 1.50 3.37 -18.06
N ASN A 228 1.94 3.10 -19.29
CA ASN A 228 1.58 1.88 -20.01
C ASN A 228 2.41 0.72 -19.47
N ALA A 229 1.90 0.04 -18.46
CA ALA A 229 2.56 -1.11 -17.86
C ALA A 229 2.33 -2.40 -18.67
N THR A 230 3.16 -3.42 -18.39
CA THR A 230 2.90 -4.79 -18.83
C THR A 230 1.57 -5.30 -18.27
N PRO A 231 0.95 -6.34 -18.85
CA PRO A 231 -0.38 -6.81 -18.43
C PRO A 231 -0.52 -7.00 -16.91
N PHE A 232 0.55 -7.47 -16.23
CA PHE A 232 0.64 -7.48 -14.78
C PHE A 232 1.95 -6.84 -14.31
N SER A 233 1.84 -5.82 -13.48
CA SER A 233 3.00 -5.15 -12.87
C SER A 233 2.80 -4.98 -11.38
N CYS A 234 3.89 -5.05 -10.61
CA CYS A 234 3.88 -4.81 -9.17
C CYS A 234 5.01 -3.85 -8.81
N PHE A 235 4.73 -2.90 -7.92
CA PHE A 235 5.68 -1.88 -7.48
C PHE A 235 5.56 -1.61 -5.99
N GLN A 236 6.70 -1.50 -5.31
CA GLN A 236 6.76 -1.03 -3.93
C GLN A 236 6.83 0.49 -3.89
N LEU A 237 5.99 1.10 -3.05
CA LEU A 237 5.99 2.53 -2.79
C LEU A 237 6.50 2.76 -1.35
N THR A 238 7.76 3.14 -1.23
CA THR A 238 8.41 3.43 0.06
C THR A 238 9.35 4.62 -0.08
N ALA A 239 9.51 5.38 0.99
CA ALA A 239 10.56 6.39 1.09
C ALA A 239 11.95 5.76 0.90
N ASP A 240 12.95 6.59 0.66
CA ASP A 240 14.33 6.12 0.49
C ASP A 240 15.01 5.76 1.81
N ASP A 241 14.47 6.25 2.94
CA ASP A 241 14.95 6.01 4.29
C ASP A 241 13.92 5.30 5.18
N THR A 242 14.20 5.21 6.46
CA THR A 242 13.33 4.65 7.51
C THR A 242 12.88 5.73 8.49
N PHE A 243 11.71 5.56 9.13
CA PHE A 243 11.18 6.49 10.14
C PHE A 243 11.90 6.40 11.51
N THR A 244 13.24 6.33 11.48
CA THR A 244 14.07 6.25 12.70
C THR A 244 15.48 6.75 12.42
N GLY A 245 16.15 7.27 13.45
CA GLY A 245 17.57 7.63 13.40
C GLY A 245 18.55 6.44 13.41
N ILE A 246 18.03 5.21 13.60
CA ILE A 246 18.86 4.02 13.74
C ILE A 246 19.21 3.43 12.37
N PRO A 247 20.47 2.99 12.11
CA PRO A 247 20.83 2.29 10.89
C PRO A 247 19.96 1.05 10.64
N THR A 248 19.47 0.90 9.42
CA THR A 248 18.50 -0.13 9.01
C THR A 248 18.98 -1.56 9.35
N LEU A 249 20.24 -1.88 9.09
CA LEU A 249 20.75 -3.22 9.40
C LEU A 249 20.74 -3.53 10.91
N LYS A 250 20.96 -2.52 11.77
CA LYS A 250 20.85 -2.69 13.23
C LYS A 250 19.41 -2.96 13.66
N ILE A 251 18.43 -2.30 13.02
CA ILE A 251 17.01 -2.54 13.27
C ILE A 251 16.66 -3.99 12.93
N ILE A 252 17.04 -4.43 11.74
CA ILE A 252 16.74 -5.77 11.22
C ILE A 252 17.41 -6.84 12.09
N GLU A 253 18.68 -6.68 12.42
CA GLU A 253 19.38 -7.62 13.29
C GLU A 253 18.73 -7.70 14.68
N LYS A 254 18.33 -6.56 15.25
CA LYS A 254 17.61 -6.53 16.54
C LYS A 254 16.24 -7.19 16.45
N GLN A 255 15.50 -6.97 15.35
CA GLN A 255 14.13 -7.47 15.17
C GLN A 255 14.10 -8.99 14.92
N PHE A 256 15.02 -9.50 14.10
CA PHE A 256 15.01 -10.89 13.65
C PHE A 256 16.10 -11.75 14.29
N GLY A 257 16.96 -11.18 15.14
CA GLY A 257 18.09 -11.88 15.78
C GLY A 257 19.25 -12.17 14.83
N MET A 258 19.09 -11.91 13.53
CA MET A 258 20.10 -12.14 12.50
C MET A 258 19.85 -11.27 11.26
N LEU A 259 20.89 -11.08 10.48
CA LEU A 259 20.78 -10.50 9.13
C LEU A 259 20.67 -11.62 8.08
N PRO A 260 19.96 -11.39 6.96
CA PRO A 260 19.97 -12.36 5.86
C PRO A 260 21.36 -12.43 5.19
N ASP A 261 21.67 -13.59 4.59
CA ASP A 261 22.96 -13.77 3.90
C ASP A 261 23.09 -12.87 2.66
N ASN A 262 22.01 -12.63 1.96
CA ASN A 262 21.98 -11.82 0.75
C ASN A 262 21.64 -10.37 1.04
N ILE A 263 22.67 -9.54 1.25
CA ILE A 263 22.52 -8.08 1.51
C ILE A 263 23.30 -7.29 0.47
N ASN A 264 22.67 -6.32 -0.16
CA ASN A 264 23.39 -5.29 -0.89
C ASN A 264 24.05 -4.30 0.09
N ARG A 265 25.18 -4.68 0.67
CA ARG A 265 25.89 -3.91 1.69
C ARG A 265 26.33 -2.51 1.19
N MET A 266 26.49 -2.33 -0.12
CA MET A 266 26.89 -1.03 -0.68
C MET A 266 25.81 0.04 -0.48
N VAL A 267 24.53 -0.36 -0.53
CA VAL A 267 23.39 0.54 -0.26
C VAL A 267 23.50 1.07 1.18
N TYR A 268 23.61 0.19 2.17
CA TYR A 268 23.63 0.55 3.59
C TYR A 268 24.95 1.16 4.07
N LYS A 269 26.06 0.91 3.34
CA LYS A 269 27.31 1.61 3.58
C LYS A 269 27.22 3.08 3.16
N LYS A 270 26.55 3.35 2.02
CA LYS A 270 26.36 4.71 1.50
C LYS A 270 25.28 5.47 2.28
N TYR A 271 24.17 4.78 2.60
CA TYR A 271 23.03 5.34 3.31
C TYR A 271 22.62 4.37 4.44
N PRO A 272 23.17 4.54 5.66
CA PRO A 272 22.91 3.61 6.77
C PRO A 272 21.43 3.44 7.12
N ARG A 273 20.59 4.46 6.88
CA ARG A 273 19.14 4.46 7.09
C ARG A 273 18.35 4.15 5.82
N ALA A 274 18.98 3.68 4.75
CA ALA A 274 18.26 3.30 3.54
C ALA A 274 17.12 2.34 3.86
N SER A 275 15.98 2.49 3.19
CA SER A 275 14.81 1.63 3.38
C SER A 275 15.16 0.14 3.30
N GLY A 276 14.48 -0.67 4.10
CA GLY A 276 14.53 -2.13 3.99
C GLY A 276 13.87 -2.69 2.73
N PHE A 277 13.05 -1.88 2.04
CA PHE A 277 12.40 -2.23 0.77
C PHE A 277 13.03 -1.49 -0.41
N ASP A 278 13.10 -2.16 -1.56
CA ASP A 278 13.64 -1.60 -2.81
C ASP A 278 12.54 -0.89 -3.60
N ASN A 279 12.69 0.40 -3.86
CA ASN A 279 11.76 1.19 -4.66
C ASN A 279 12.31 1.51 -6.07
N GLN A 280 13.43 0.89 -6.47
CA GLN A 280 14.08 1.21 -7.74
C GLN A 280 13.22 0.86 -8.96
N ARG A 281 12.37 -0.17 -8.85
CA ARG A 281 11.46 -0.55 -9.91
C ARG A 281 10.42 0.55 -10.16
N ALA A 282 9.83 1.11 -9.11
CA ALA A 282 8.91 2.24 -9.22
C ALA A 282 9.61 3.48 -9.80
N LYS A 283 10.83 3.78 -9.34
CA LYS A 283 11.65 4.89 -9.86
C LYS A 283 11.91 4.78 -11.37
N LYS A 284 12.24 3.58 -11.83
CA LYS A 284 12.61 3.34 -13.24
C LYS A 284 11.40 3.27 -14.17
N LEU A 285 10.36 2.53 -13.78
CA LEU A 285 9.27 2.17 -14.69
C LEU A 285 8.03 3.05 -14.53
N LEU A 286 7.77 3.59 -13.33
CA LEU A 286 6.70 4.56 -13.12
C LEU A 286 7.21 6.01 -13.18
N HIS A 287 8.53 6.22 -13.25
CA HIS A 287 9.13 7.56 -13.11
C HIS A 287 8.66 8.25 -11.82
N TRP A 288 8.43 7.45 -10.78
CA TRP A 288 8.02 7.90 -9.45
C TRP A 288 9.21 8.00 -8.51
N ARG A 289 9.24 9.02 -7.67
CA ARG A 289 10.23 9.17 -6.60
C ARG A 289 9.54 9.69 -5.35
N PRO A 290 9.90 9.19 -4.15
CA PRO A 290 9.49 9.83 -2.90
C PRO A 290 10.18 11.18 -2.76
N GLU A 291 9.54 12.12 -2.08
CA GLU A 291 10.09 13.44 -1.77
C GLU A 291 10.44 13.55 -0.29
N GLY A 292 11.61 14.13 -0.01
CA GLY A 292 12.10 14.35 1.35
C GLY A 292 12.51 13.07 2.11
N GLU A 293 12.97 13.27 3.31
CA GLU A 293 13.38 12.25 4.28
C GLU A 293 12.46 12.31 5.53
N TRP A 294 12.58 11.31 6.40
CA TRP A 294 11.84 11.30 7.67
C TRP A 294 12.11 12.53 8.53
N SER A 295 13.37 13.01 8.53
CA SER A 295 13.77 14.23 9.24
C SER A 295 12.97 15.47 8.86
N ASP A 296 12.37 15.49 7.69
CA ASP A 296 11.54 16.62 7.22
C ASP A 296 10.11 16.58 7.78
N LEU A 297 9.75 15.48 8.45
CA LEU A 297 8.41 15.23 9.00
C LEU A 297 8.33 15.39 10.54
N ILE A 298 9.47 15.64 11.21
CA ILE A 298 9.56 15.72 12.69
C ILE A 298 9.93 17.09 13.19
#